data_70253d7241261dfe5134e5b8e8632f8c
#
_entry.id   70253d7241261dfe5134e5b8e8632f8c
#
_cell.length_a   1.000
_cell.length_b   1.000
_cell.length_c   1.000
_cell.angle_alpha   90.00
_cell.angle_beta   90.00
_cell.angle_gamma   90.00
#
_symmetry.space_group_name_H-M   'P 1'
#
loop_
_entity.id
_entity.type
_entity.pdbx_description
1 polymer ?
#
loop_
_entity_poly.entity_id
_entity_poly.type
_entity_poly.pdbx_seq_one_letter_code
_entity_poly.pdbx_strand_id
1 'polypeptide(L)'
;KVSMVFQNGGLLSHRDVLGNVAYGLEVRGVGKEERENKAMEMINMVGLTGYEHEKLSSLSGGMKQRVGIARALANDPDILLMDEAFSALDPLVKNDLQFELLRIQERMGKTIVFITHDINEAFKLGNRVGILRDGRMVQIDTPEQMLANPADDYVKKFIHNVNTSKVFCVRNIMSTPSCIVKDSDGANTALTSMRANGVSSAYVVGDHMNFIGIVTLEGALAVRDGKKTFSEAIIRDVLQVNDLDAPVADIVPLAANAAFPLAVVDEEKVFRGIITKASVLSSFVA
;
A
#
# COMPACT_ATOMS: atom_id res chain seq x y z
N LYS A 1 17.49 15.37 12.15
CA LYS A 1 18.65 14.58 11.66
C LYS A 1 18.32 14.03 10.27
N VAL A 2 19.34 13.95 9.37
CA VAL A 2 19.20 13.43 8.01
C VAL A 2 20.19 12.30 7.83
N SER A 3 19.75 11.18 7.25
CA SER A 3 20.61 10.09 6.79
C SER A 3 20.37 9.83 5.30
N MET A 4 21.35 9.22 4.64
CA MET A 4 21.27 8.95 3.20
C MET A 4 21.66 7.51 2.88
N VAL A 5 20.89 6.90 2.00
CA VAL A 5 21.18 5.61 1.36
C VAL A 5 21.61 5.90 -0.08
N PHE A 6 22.82 5.54 -0.41
CA PHE A 6 23.39 5.77 -1.75
C PHE A 6 23.06 4.62 -2.70
N GLN A 7 23.03 4.89 -3.99
CA GLN A 7 22.78 3.93 -5.06
C GLN A 7 23.66 2.66 -4.96
N ASN A 8 24.95 2.81 -4.67
CA ASN A 8 25.90 1.70 -4.51
C ASN A 8 26.08 1.27 -3.05
N GLY A 9 25.12 1.60 -2.15
CA GLY A 9 25.17 1.29 -0.73
C GLY A 9 26.24 2.02 0.06
N GLY A 10 27.36 2.41 -0.52
CA GLY A 10 28.48 3.09 0.14
C GLY A 10 29.00 2.32 1.38
N LEU A 11 28.95 0.98 1.34
CA LEU A 11 29.30 0.13 2.47
C LEU A 11 30.82 0.03 2.64
N LEU A 12 31.26 -0.13 3.89
CA LEU A 12 32.65 -0.27 4.27
C LEU A 12 33.09 -1.74 4.08
N SER A 13 33.83 -2.03 3.01
CA SER A 13 34.20 -3.40 2.60
C SER A 13 35.05 -4.16 3.61
N HIS A 14 35.75 -3.44 4.48
CA HIS A 14 36.62 -4.00 5.53
C HIS A 14 35.87 -4.31 6.84
N ARG A 15 34.57 -4.05 6.89
CA ARG A 15 33.68 -4.35 8.04
C ARG A 15 32.62 -5.39 7.66
N ASP A 16 32.19 -6.16 8.66
CA ASP A 16 31.05 -7.04 8.58
C ASP A 16 29.71 -6.25 8.56
N VAL A 17 28.58 -6.92 8.55
CA VAL A 17 27.24 -6.32 8.56
C VAL A 17 27.05 -5.46 9.81
N LEU A 18 27.30 -6.02 11.01
CA LEU A 18 27.15 -5.33 12.28
C LEU A 18 28.01 -4.07 12.34
N GLY A 19 29.29 -4.17 11.96
CA GLY A 19 30.22 -3.05 11.92
C GLY A 19 29.84 -1.96 10.94
N ASN A 20 29.20 -2.32 9.81
CA ASN A 20 28.64 -1.34 8.88
C ASN A 20 27.44 -0.60 9.48
N VAL A 21 26.49 -1.32 10.07
CA VAL A 21 25.27 -0.73 10.64
C VAL A 21 25.59 0.15 11.85
N ALA A 22 26.49 -0.29 12.72
CA ALA A 22 26.93 0.45 13.89
C ALA A 22 27.82 1.68 13.59
N TYR A 23 28.36 1.79 12.37
CA TYR A 23 29.40 2.77 12.04
C TYR A 23 29.01 4.23 12.33
N GLY A 24 27.79 4.62 11.96
CA GLY A 24 27.35 6.00 12.20
C GLY A 24 27.26 6.35 13.69
N LEU A 25 26.92 5.39 14.53
CA LEU A 25 26.87 5.55 15.98
C LEU A 25 28.27 5.56 16.58
N GLU A 26 29.21 4.77 16.02
CA GLU A 26 30.62 4.75 16.42
C GLU A 26 31.26 6.13 16.19
N VAL A 27 31.08 6.71 15.02
CA VAL A 27 31.59 8.05 14.69
C VAL A 27 31.05 9.14 15.62
N ARG A 28 29.85 8.93 16.16
CA ARG A 28 29.21 9.82 17.15
C ARG A 28 29.70 9.59 18.57
N GLY A 29 30.58 8.63 18.80
CA GLY A 29 31.10 8.32 20.12
C GLY A 29 30.18 7.53 21.03
N VAL A 30 29.13 6.88 20.46
CA VAL A 30 28.21 6.01 21.23
C VAL A 30 28.97 4.78 21.72
N GLY A 31 28.75 4.39 22.98
CA GLY A 31 29.38 3.24 23.62
C GLY A 31 29.17 1.95 22.84
N LYS A 32 30.16 1.02 22.94
CA LYS A 32 30.15 -0.21 22.11
C LYS A 32 28.89 -1.03 22.26
N GLU A 33 28.50 -1.31 23.50
CA GLU A 33 27.31 -2.12 23.79
C GLU A 33 26.03 -1.47 23.25
N GLU A 34 25.84 -0.17 23.47
CA GLU A 34 24.65 0.56 23.01
C GLU A 34 24.56 0.59 21.50
N ARG A 35 25.68 0.88 20.80
CA ARG A 35 25.66 0.94 19.32
C ARG A 35 25.46 -0.43 18.68
N GLU A 36 26.02 -1.51 19.27
CA GLU A 36 25.81 -2.87 18.78
C GLU A 36 24.37 -3.33 18.99
N ASN A 37 23.76 -3.05 20.16
CA ASN A 37 22.35 -3.33 20.41
C ASN A 37 21.44 -2.61 19.42
N LYS A 38 21.69 -1.32 19.17
CA LYS A 38 20.92 -0.55 18.18
C LYS A 38 21.12 -1.06 16.76
N ALA A 39 22.34 -1.46 16.40
CA ALA A 39 22.61 -2.05 15.10
C ALA A 39 21.89 -3.39 14.92
N MET A 40 21.87 -4.25 15.95
CA MET A 40 21.15 -5.52 15.93
C MET A 40 19.64 -5.30 15.74
N GLU A 41 19.06 -4.30 16.42
CA GLU A 41 17.65 -3.94 16.22
C GLU A 41 17.37 -3.60 14.74
N MET A 42 18.20 -2.80 14.12
CA MET A 42 18.05 -2.42 12.71
C MET A 42 18.32 -3.58 11.74
N ILE A 43 19.28 -4.44 12.02
CA ILE A 43 19.55 -5.66 11.25
C ILE A 43 18.34 -6.58 11.26
N ASN A 44 17.73 -6.78 12.43
CA ASN A 44 16.50 -7.58 12.57
C ASN A 44 15.34 -6.93 11.81
N MET A 45 15.20 -5.61 11.88
CA MET A 45 14.15 -4.86 11.21
C MET A 45 14.18 -5.01 9.68
N VAL A 46 15.37 -5.08 9.08
CA VAL A 46 15.53 -5.27 7.63
C VAL A 46 15.64 -6.74 7.20
N GLY A 47 15.34 -7.69 8.11
CA GLY A 47 15.33 -9.13 7.81
C GLY A 47 16.71 -9.73 7.53
N LEU A 48 17.76 -9.25 8.21
CA LEU A 48 19.13 -9.77 8.09
C LEU A 48 19.60 -10.50 9.36
N THR A 49 18.67 -11.00 10.17
CA THR A 49 18.98 -11.82 11.36
C THR A 49 19.79 -13.05 10.95
N GLY A 50 20.89 -13.30 11.65
CA GLY A 50 21.82 -14.40 11.38
C GLY A 50 22.97 -14.06 10.41
N TYR A 51 22.97 -12.84 9.85
CA TYR A 51 24.03 -12.35 8.94
C TYR A 51 24.91 -11.27 9.56
N GLU A 52 24.83 -11.03 10.86
CA GLU A 52 25.46 -9.94 11.58
C GLU A 52 26.97 -9.87 11.37
N HIS A 53 27.61 -11.03 11.39
CA HIS A 53 29.06 -11.17 11.28
C HIS A 53 29.56 -11.60 9.89
N GLU A 54 28.64 -11.62 8.91
CA GLU A 54 28.98 -11.97 7.54
C GLU A 54 29.77 -10.83 6.87
N LYS A 55 30.71 -11.22 6.01
CA LYS A 55 31.45 -10.27 5.17
C LYS A 55 30.54 -9.76 4.06
N LEU A 56 30.68 -8.49 3.66
CA LEU A 56 29.90 -7.93 2.56
C LEU A 56 30.09 -8.68 1.24
N SER A 57 31.23 -9.33 1.03
CA SER A 57 31.52 -10.11 -0.18
C SER A 57 30.64 -11.35 -0.33
N SER A 58 30.14 -11.91 0.78
CA SER A 58 29.24 -13.08 0.77
C SER A 58 27.76 -12.71 0.54
N LEU A 59 27.42 -11.42 0.59
CA LEU A 59 26.05 -10.95 0.49
C LEU A 59 25.61 -10.71 -0.96
N SER A 60 24.34 -11.01 -1.25
CA SER A 60 23.68 -10.60 -2.49
C SER A 60 23.54 -9.06 -2.60
N GLY A 61 23.23 -8.55 -3.80
CA GLY A 61 22.99 -7.12 -4.00
C GLY A 61 21.87 -6.57 -3.11
N GLY A 62 20.75 -7.30 -3.01
CA GLY A 62 19.63 -6.94 -2.14
C GLY A 62 19.99 -6.94 -0.66
N MET A 63 20.79 -7.92 -0.19
CA MET A 63 21.25 -7.93 1.19
C MET A 63 22.18 -6.73 1.50
N LYS A 64 23.08 -6.39 0.58
CA LYS A 64 23.92 -5.17 0.72
C LYS A 64 23.06 -3.90 0.81
N GLN A 65 22.00 -3.82 0.02
CA GLN A 65 21.06 -2.70 0.07
C GLN A 65 20.36 -2.61 1.42
N ARG A 66 19.89 -3.76 1.97
CA ARG A 66 19.30 -3.84 3.33
C ARG A 66 20.29 -3.38 4.40
N VAL A 67 21.57 -3.75 4.30
CA VAL A 67 22.63 -3.24 5.20
C VAL A 67 22.76 -1.72 5.11
N GLY A 68 22.71 -1.15 3.91
CA GLY A 68 22.74 0.31 3.69
C GLY A 68 21.54 1.02 4.35
N ILE A 69 20.36 0.46 4.23
CA ILE A 69 19.13 0.97 4.86
C ILE A 69 19.27 0.86 6.40
N ALA A 70 19.64 -0.30 6.93
CA ALA A 70 19.83 -0.50 8.37
C ALA A 70 20.83 0.49 8.96
N ARG A 71 21.96 0.71 8.28
CA ARG A 71 22.98 1.69 8.67
C ARG A 71 22.44 3.12 8.73
N ALA A 72 21.64 3.51 7.75
CA ALA A 72 21.03 4.82 7.71
C ALA A 72 20.01 5.01 8.84
N LEU A 73 19.20 3.99 9.11
CA LEU A 73 18.17 3.98 10.16
C LEU A 73 18.76 3.92 11.58
N ALA A 74 19.90 3.25 11.77
CA ALA A 74 20.56 3.13 13.07
C ALA A 74 20.88 4.50 13.72
N ASN A 75 21.07 5.53 12.89
CA ASN A 75 21.29 6.91 13.36
C ASN A 75 20.01 7.62 13.83
N ASP A 76 18.86 6.97 13.78
CA ASP A 76 17.54 7.53 14.10
C ASP A 76 17.30 8.87 13.40
N PRO A 77 17.25 8.89 12.05
CA PRO A 77 17.03 10.11 11.30
C PRO A 77 15.54 10.52 11.34
N ASP A 78 15.29 11.83 11.24
CA ASP A 78 13.96 12.37 11.01
C ASP A 78 13.58 12.27 9.53
N ILE A 79 14.59 12.38 8.66
CA ILE A 79 14.48 12.32 7.19
C ILE A 79 15.48 11.31 6.64
N LEU A 80 15.01 10.38 5.84
CA LEU A 80 15.83 9.41 5.10
C LEU A 80 15.83 9.80 3.61
N LEU A 81 17.00 10.13 3.10
CA LEU A 81 17.22 10.36 1.66
C LEU A 81 17.64 9.05 1.01
N MET A 82 17.04 8.70 -0.12
CA MET A 82 17.38 7.50 -0.88
C MET A 82 17.61 7.86 -2.34
N ASP A 83 18.80 7.60 -2.83
CA ASP A 83 19.20 7.92 -4.20
C ASP A 83 19.31 6.64 -5.02
N GLU A 84 18.34 6.43 -5.93
CA GLU A 84 18.23 5.25 -6.80
C GLU A 84 18.49 3.90 -6.10
N ALA A 85 17.98 3.76 -4.89
CA ALA A 85 18.33 2.66 -4.00
C ALA A 85 17.96 1.26 -4.53
N PHE A 86 17.08 1.17 -5.54
CA PHE A 86 16.62 -0.11 -6.09
C PHE A 86 17.03 -0.35 -7.55
N SER A 87 17.77 0.58 -8.17
CA SER A 87 18.10 0.53 -9.61
C SER A 87 18.94 -0.67 -10.03
N ALA A 88 19.79 -1.18 -9.13
CA ALA A 88 20.72 -2.29 -9.40
C ALA A 88 20.18 -3.67 -8.98
N LEU A 89 18.90 -3.79 -8.62
CA LEU A 89 18.32 -5.01 -8.11
C LEU A 89 17.46 -5.71 -9.18
N ASP A 90 17.41 -7.04 -9.10
CA ASP A 90 16.46 -7.80 -9.91
C ASP A 90 15.00 -7.52 -9.48
N PRO A 91 14.02 -7.70 -10.38
CA PRO A 91 12.63 -7.29 -10.13
C PRO A 91 11.98 -7.94 -8.90
N LEU A 92 12.33 -9.19 -8.56
CA LEU A 92 11.74 -9.88 -7.41
C LEU A 92 12.25 -9.29 -6.10
N VAL A 93 13.59 -9.20 -5.97
CA VAL A 93 14.24 -8.60 -4.79
C VAL A 93 13.84 -7.13 -4.61
N LYS A 94 13.70 -6.41 -5.72
CA LYS A 94 13.24 -5.02 -5.73
C LYS A 94 11.84 -4.87 -5.12
N ASN A 95 10.88 -5.69 -5.53
CA ASN A 95 9.52 -5.65 -4.99
C ASN A 95 9.50 -5.93 -3.49
N ASP A 96 10.20 -6.97 -3.04
CA ASP A 96 10.27 -7.34 -1.62
C ASP A 96 10.84 -6.19 -0.77
N LEU A 97 11.92 -5.55 -1.26
CA LEU A 97 12.54 -4.41 -0.56
C LEU A 97 11.66 -3.17 -0.54
N GLN A 98 10.88 -2.92 -1.58
CA GLN A 98 9.92 -1.82 -1.62
C GLN A 98 8.81 -2.02 -0.58
N PHE A 99 8.24 -3.23 -0.47
CA PHE A 99 7.27 -3.55 0.58
C PHE A 99 7.87 -3.41 1.99
N GLU A 100 9.10 -3.88 2.17
CA GLU A 100 9.80 -3.75 3.45
C GLU A 100 10.02 -2.28 3.83
N LEU A 101 10.38 -1.44 2.85
CA LEU A 101 10.56 0.00 3.06
C LEU A 101 9.26 0.68 3.51
N LEU A 102 8.13 0.35 2.90
CA LEU A 102 6.83 0.87 3.30
C LEU A 102 6.48 0.46 4.73
N ARG A 103 6.68 -0.81 5.10
CA ARG A 103 6.47 -1.29 6.48
C ARG A 103 7.37 -0.57 7.50
N ILE A 104 8.63 -0.36 7.15
CA ILE A 104 9.58 0.38 8.00
C ILE A 104 9.10 1.83 8.15
N GLN A 105 8.68 2.47 7.07
CA GLN A 105 8.17 3.84 7.10
C GLN A 105 6.93 3.98 7.98
N GLU A 106 5.95 3.09 7.84
CA GLU A 106 4.74 3.07 8.67
C GLU A 106 5.08 2.86 10.15
N ARG A 107 5.93 1.87 10.45
CA ARG A 107 6.33 1.52 11.82
C ARG A 107 7.11 2.63 12.52
N MET A 108 7.98 3.32 11.80
CA MET A 108 8.86 4.35 12.36
C MET A 108 8.30 5.77 12.23
N GLY A 109 7.29 6.01 11.40
CA GLY A 109 6.70 7.33 11.16
C GLY A 109 7.70 8.35 10.60
N LYS A 110 8.69 7.89 9.79
CA LYS A 110 9.77 8.75 9.26
C LYS A 110 9.39 9.35 7.91
N THR A 111 9.97 10.50 7.60
CA THR A 111 9.89 11.08 6.26
C THR A 111 10.96 10.46 5.36
N ILE A 112 10.55 9.91 4.23
CA ILE A 112 11.45 9.37 3.21
C ILE A 112 11.37 10.26 1.98
N VAL A 113 12.53 10.71 1.48
CA VAL A 113 12.67 11.36 0.17
C VAL A 113 13.42 10.38 -0.72
N PHE A 114 12.72 9.85 -1.72
CA PHE A 114 13.22 8.82 -2.61
C PHE A 114 13.40 9.37 -4.02
N ILE A 115 14.59 9.22 -4.59
CA ILE A 115 14.91 9.61 -5.96
C ILE A 115 14.97 8.34 -6.82
N THR A 116 14.23 8.35 -7.91
CA THR A 116 14.22 7.28 -8.91
C THR A 116 13.98 7.84 -10.30
N HIS A 117 14.43 7.12 -11.31
CA HIS A 117 14.07 7.37 -12.71
C HIS A 117 12.89 6.49 -13.16
N ASP A 118 12.41 5.58 -12.33
CA ASP A 118 11.28 4.70 -12.61
C ASP A 118 9.98 5.30 -12.03
N ILE A 119 9.13 5.79 -12.92
CA ILE A 119 7.86 6.42 -12.53
C ILE A 119 6.93 5.44 -11.80
N ASN A 120 6.97 4.14 -12.12
CA ASN A 120 6.15 3.14 -11.42
C ASN A 120 6.59 2.98 -9.96
N GLU A 121 7.90 3.07 -9.68
CA GLU A 121 8.40 3.11 -8.29
C GLU A 121 7.92 4.36 -7.57
N ALA A 122 8.07 5.53 -8.21
CA ALA A 122 7.66 6.79 -7.60
C ALA A 122 6.17 6.78 -7.23
N PHE A 123 5.32 6.24 -8.12
CA PHE A 123 3.88 6.16 -7.90
C PHE A 123 3.49 5.09 -6.87
N LYS A 124 4.24 3.98 -6.80
CA LYS A 124 4.00 2.89 -5.84
C LYS A 124 4.38 3.27 -4.41
N LEU A 125 5.48 4.01 -4.26
CA LEU A 125 6.09 4.29 -2.95
C LEU A 125 5.73 5.67 -2.40
N GLY A 126 5.48 6.65 -3.28
CA GLY A 126 5.34 8.04 -2.89
C GLY A 126 3.91 8.45 -2.58
N ASN A 127 3.67 9.02 -1.38
CA ASN A 127 2.43 9.75 -1.10
C ASN A 127 2.33 11.02 -1.96
N ARG A 128 3.46 11.62 -2.31
CA ARG A 128 3.58 12.73 -3.25
C ARG A 128 4.76 12.47 -4.18
N VAL A 129 4.57 12.79 -5.45
CA VAL A 129 5.57 12.60 -6.50
C VAL A 129 5.93 13.95 -7.09
N GLY A 130 7.22 14.20 -7.23
CA GLY A 130 7.76 15.39 -7.88
C GLY A 130 8.47 15.03 -9.18
N ILE A 131 8.10 15.67 -10.29
CA ILE A 131 8.79 15.51 -11.58
C ILE A 131 9.73 16.69 -11.79
N LEU A 132 11.02 16.37 -11.97
CA LEU A 132 12.07 17.34 -12.27
C LEU A 132 12.44 17.27 -13.73
N ARG A 133 12.67 18.46 -14.34
CA ARG A 133 13.21 18.59 -15.67
C ARG A 133 14.22 19.75 -15.71
N ASP A 134 15.41 19.49 -16.22
CA ASP A 134 16.48 20.49 -16.35
C ASP A 134 16.75 21.26 -15.05
N GLY A 135 16.77 20.52 -13.91
CA GLY A 135 17.02 21.08 -12.58
C GLY A 135 15.86 21.88 -11.98
N ARG A 136 14.67 21.89 -12.61
CA ARG A 136 13.48 22.59 -12.13
C ARG A 136 12.37 21.60 -11.82
N MET A 137 11.62 21.89 -10.75
CA MET A 137 10.41 21.14 -10.41
C MET A 137 9.29 21.57 -11.37
N VAL A 138 8.76 20.58 -12.11
CA VAL A 138 7.68 20.80 -13.08
C VAL A 138 6.31 20.62 -12.43
N GLN A 139 6.15 19.55 -11.64
CA GLN A 139 4.91 19.26 -10.91
C GLN A 139 5.21 18.50 -9.64
N ILE A 140 4.43 18.74 -8.58
CA ILE A 140 4.41 17.95 -7.35
C ILE A 140 2.96 17.71 -6.97
N ASP A 141 2.52 16.45 -7.04
CA ASP A 141 1.15 16.04 -6.67
C ASP A 141 1.12 14.63 -6.09
N THR A 142 -0.07 14.16 -5.69
CA THR A 142 -0.29 12.74 -5.48
C THR A 142 -0.27 12.02 -6.83
N PRO A 143 0.04 10.70 -6.86
CA PRO A 143 0.00 9.90 -8.09
C PRO A 143 -1.32 10.08 -8.87
N GLU A 144 -2.46 10.04 -8.17
CA GLU A 144 -3.79 10.14 -8.76
C GLU A 144 -4.03 11.51 -9.41
N GLN A 145 -3.65 12.60 -8.72
CA GLN A 145 -3.80 13.95 -9.24
C GLN A 145 -2.88 14.21 -10.44
N MET A 146 -1.67 13.66 -10.38
CA MET A 146 -0.71 13.77 -11.49
C MET A 146 -1.20 13.04 -12.75
N LEU A 147 -1.84 11.87 -12.60
CA LEU A 147 -2.47 11.13 -13.70
C LEU A 147 -3.69 11.88 -14.27
N ALA A 148 -4.54 12.44 -13.38
CA ALA A 148 -5.75 13.14 -13.79
C ALA A 148 -5.48 14.50 -14.44
N ASN A 149 -4.46 15.23 -13.95
CA ASN A 149 -4.18 16.62 -14.32
C ASN A 149 -2.67 16.83 -14.55
N PRO A 150 -2.07 16.25 -15.60
CA PRO A 150 -0.66 16.49 -15.90
C PRO A 150 -0.43 17.98 -16.27
N ALA A 151 0.61 18.59 -15.68
CA ALA A 151 0.89 20.02 -15.79
C ALA A 151 1.25 20.46 -17.20
N ASP A 152 1.90 19.60 -18.00
CA ASP A 152 2.26 19.86 -19.38
C ASP A 152 2.41 18.56 -20.21
N ASP A 153 2.70 18.70 -21.51
CA ASP A 153 2.91 17.57 -22.41
C ASP A 153 4.13 16.71 -22.03
N TYR A 154 5.13 17.27 -21.35
CA TYR A 154 6.27 16.51 -20.86
C TYR A 154 5.84 15.54 -19.76
N VAL A 155 5.13 16.04 -18.75
CA VAL A 155 4.57 15.21 -17.66
C VAL A 155 3.65 14.15 -18.25
N LYS A 156 2.73 14.53 -19.16
CA LYS A 156 1.81 13.60 -19.83
C LYS A 156 2.54 12.47 -20.54
N LYS A 157 3.61 12.78 -21.29
CA LYS A 157 4.43 11.75 -21.96
C LYS A 157 5.19 10.88 -20.95
N PHE A 158 5.68 11.48 -19.87
CA PHE A 158 6.45 10.77 -18.85
C PHE A 158 5.61 9.73 -18.11
N ILE A 159 4.35 10.08 -17.82
CA ILE A 159 3.41 9.18 -17.10
C ILE A 159 2.62 8.25 -18.04
N HIS A 160 2.66 8.45 -19.34
CA HIS A 160 1.87 7.67 -20.32
C HIS A 160 2.10 6.15 -20.24
N ASN A 161 3.29 5.72 -19.83
CA ASN A 161 3.64 4.30 -19.72
C ASN A 161 3.49 3.74 -18.31
N VAL A 162 2.84 4.47 -17.41
CA VAL A 162 2.59 4.00 -16.05
C VAL A 162 1.58 2.85 -16.10
N ASN A 163 1.97 1.72 -15.52
CA ASN A 163 1.02 0.64 -15.30
C ASN A 163 0.14 0.95 -14.09
N THR A 164 -0.93 1.70 -14.34
CA THR A 164 -1.86 2.19 -13.31
C THR A 164 -2.43 1.07 -12.44
N SER A 165 -2.64 -0.13 -12.98
CA SER A 165 -3.15 -1.28 -12.24
C SER A 165 -2.18 -1.82 -11.17
N LYS A 166 -0.89 -1.53 -11.31
CA LYS A 166 0.14 -1.88 -10.32
C LYS A 166 0.44 -0.74 -9.34
N VAL A 167 0.03 0.47 -9.69
CA VAL A 167 0.20 1.68 -8.89
C VAL A 167 -0.98 1.85 -7.94
N PHE A 168 -2.19 1.68 -8.45
CA PHE A 168 -3.40 1.78 -7.64
C PHE A 168 -3.61 0.53 -6.80
N CYS A 169 -3.93 0.74 -5.54
CA CYS A 169 -4.35 -0.30 -4.62
C CYS A 169 -5.86 -0.18 -4.33
N VAL A 170 -6.40 -1.14 -3.65
CA VAL A 170 -7.82 -1.23 -3.27
C VAL A 170 -8.34 0.08 -2.68
N ARG A 171 -7.59 0.70 -1.74
CA ARG A 171 -8.00 1.96 -1.09
C ARG A 171 -8.18 3.13 -2.07
N ASN A 172 -7.46 3.14 -3.20
CA ASN A 172 -7.54 4.22 -4.18
C ASN A 172 -8.80 4.14 -5.05
N ILE A 173 -9.34 2.93 -5.26
CA ILE A 173 -10.46 2.68 -6.18
C ILE A 173 -11.76 2.29 -5.48
N MET A 174 -11.72 2.05 -4.16
CA MET A 174 -12.92 1.77 -3.41
C MET A 174 -13.79 3.03 -3.25
N SER A 175 -15.07 2.82 -3.12
CA SER A 175 -16.06 3.88 -2.91
C SER A 175 -17.03 3.50 -1.80
N THR A 176 -17.66 4.51 -1.19
CA THR A 176 -18.74 4.28 -0.25
C THR A 176 -19.97 3.78 -1.01
N PRO A 177 -20.60 2.65 -0.62
CA PRO A 177 -21.80 2.17 -1.29
C PRO A 177 -22.97 3.12 -1.04
N SER A 178 -23.82 3.25 -2.05
CA SER A 178 -25.01 4.13 -1.99
C SER A 178 -26.06 3.65 -0.99
N CYS A 179 -26.05 2.36 -0.63
CA CYS A 179 -27.08 1.80 0.25
C CYS A 179 -26.46 0.80 1.25
N ILE A 180 -26.46 1.20 2.52
CA ILE A 180 -26.07 0.38 3.67
C ILE A 180 -27.25 0.31 4.63
N VAL A 181 -27.54 -0.87 5.16
CA VAL A 181 -28.58 -1.11 6.16
C VAL A 181 -28.02 -1.99 7.29
N LYS A 182 -28.54 -1.81 8.50
CA LYS A 182 -28.22 -2.72 9.60
C LYS A 182 -29.08 -3.98 9.51
N ASP A 183 -28.57 -5.08 10.00
CA ASP A 183 -29.33 -6.33 10.13
C ASP A 183 -30.59 -6.17 11.01
N SER A 184 -30.53 -5.24 11.98
CA SER A 184 -31.67 -4.87 12.85
C SER A 184 -32.73 -4.02 12.16
N ASP A 185 -32.45 -3.38 11.02
CA ASP A 185 -33.35 -2.41 10.36
C ASP A 185 -34.52 -3.08 9.63
N GLY A 186 -34.33 -4.31 9.18
CA GLY A 186 -35.35 -5.10 8.48
C GLY A 186 -35.58 -4.70 7.01
N ALA A 187 -36.46 -5.45 6.36
CA ALA A 187 -36.68 -5.35 4.92
C ALA A 187 -37.30 -4.01 4.46
N ASN A 188 -38.19 -3.42 5.26
CA ASN A 188 -38.88 -2.18 4.87
C ASN A 188 -37.92 -1.01 4.79
N THR A 189 -36.98 -0.91 5.72
CA THR A 189 -35.91 0.09 5.69
C THR A 189 -34.98 -0.13 4.48
N ALA A 190 -34.61 -1.40 4.22
CA ALA A 190 -33.81 -1.76 3.04
C ALA A 190 -34.51 -1.35 1.74
N LEU A 191 -35.78 -1.65 1.56
CA LEU A 191 -36.57 -1.27 0.38
C LEU A 191 -36.70 0.24 0.20
N THR A 192 -36.88 0.97 1.30
CA THR A 192 -36.97 2.44 1.27
C THR A 192 -35.63 3.05 0.87
N SER A 193 -34.54 2.55 1.46
CA SER A 193 -33.18 3.02 1.18
C SER A 193 -32.75 2.69 -0.26
N MET A 194 -33.04 1.47 -0.76
CA MET A 194 -32.78 1.10 -2.15
C MET A 194 -33.52 2.00 -3.13
N ARG A 195 -34.79 2.30 -2.86
CA ARG A 195 -35.63 3.18 -3.71
C ARG A 195 -35.10 4.61 -3.71
N ALA A 196 -34.73 5.13 -2.53
CA ALA A 196 -34.21 6.49 -2.40
C ALA A 196 -32.88 6.68 -3.15
N ASN A 197 -32.04 5.64 -3.20
CA ASN A 197 -30.74 5.67 -3.85
C ASN A 197 -30.72 5.10 -5.29
N GLY A 198 -31.85 4.64 -5.81
CA GLY A 198 -31.96 4.10 -7.18
C GLY A 198 -31.15 2.81 -7.40
N VAL A 199 -30.98 1.98 -6.36
CA VAL A 199 -30.20 0.74 -6.42
C VAL A 199 -31.07 -0.49 -6.14
N SER A 200 -30.64 -1.66 -6.63
CA SER A 200 -31.34 -2.93 -6.50
C SER A 200 -30.79 -3.85 -5.40
N SER A 201 -29.80 -3.37 -4.63
CA SER A 201 -29.22 -4.12 -3.52
C SER A 201 -28.74 -3.18 -2.42
N ALA A 202 -28.65 -3.68 -1.18
CA ALA A 202 -28.09 -2.98 -0.04
C ALA A 202 -27.06 -3.87 0.66
N TYR A 203 -25.99 -3.26 1.15
CA TYR A 203 -24.99 -3.93 1.98
C TYR A 203 -25.50 -3.99 3.42
N VAL A 204 -25.48 -5.18 4.00
CA VAL A 204 -25.97 -5.41 5.36
C VAL A 204 -24.77 -5.47 6.30
N VAL A 205 -24.84 -4.63 7.32
CA VAL A 205 -23.82 -4.56 8.39
C VAL A 205 -24.45 -4.81 9.74
N GLY A 206 -23.68 -5.39 10.64
CA GLY A 206 -24.03 -5.53 12.07
C GLY A 206 -23.50 -4.39 12.90
N ASP A 207 -23.33 -4.67 14.19
CA ASP A 207 -22.72 -3.75 15.12
C ASP A 207 -21.29 -3.41 14.70
N HIS A 208 -20.87 -2.18 14.99
CA HIS A 208 -19.54 -1.64 14.63
C HIS A 208 -19.18 -1.74 13.15
N MET A 209 -20.19 -1.71 12.24
CA MET A 209 -20.01 -1.83 10.79
C MET A 209 -19.43 -3.19 10.36
N ASN A 210 -19.62 -4.24 11.13
CA ASN A 210 -19.21 -5.59 10.75
C ASN A 210 -19.99 -6.06 9.54
N PHE A 211 -19.30 -6.47 8.46
CA PHE A 211 -19.95 -6.88 7.21
C PHE A 211 -20.63 -8.23 7.37
N ILE A 212 -21.92 -8.31 7.02
CA ILE A 212 -22.73 -9.54 7.10
C ILE A 212 -23.03 -10.11 5.71
N GLY A 213 -23.33 -9.26 4.72
CA GLY A 213 -23.70 -9.71 3.39
C GLY A 213 -24.44 -8.64 2.60
N ILE A 214 -25.19 -9.09 1.60
CA ILE A 214 -26.00 -8.23 0.72
C ILE A 214 -27.45 -8.71 0.72
N VAL A 215 -28.39 -7.77 0.75
CA VAL A 215 -29.81 -8.06 0.47
C VAL A 215 -30.19 -7.43 -0.87
N THR A 216 -30.82 -8.22 -1.75
CA THR A 216 -31.33 -7.75 -3.03
C THR A 216 -32.74 -7.20 -2.90
N LEU A 217 -33.18 -6.41 -3.88
CA LEU A 217 -34.56 -5.92 -3.96
C LEU A 217 -35.59 -7.09 -3.92
N GLU A 218 -35.32 -8.17 -4.66
CA GLU A 218 -36.16 -9.38 -4.67
C GLU A 218 -36.20 -10.05 -3.29
N GLY A 219 -35.02 -10.20 -2.63
CA GLY A 219 -34.94 -10.76 -1.28
C GLY A 219 -35.71 -9.93 -0.26
N ALA A 220 -35.58 -8.62 -0.29
CA ALA A 220 -36.31 -7.71 0.61
C ALA A 220 -37.83 -7.72 0.36
N LEU A 221 -38.28 -7.82 -0.90
CA LEU A 221 -39.67 -7.99 -1.25
C LEU A 221 -40.25 -9.32 -0.74
N ALA A 222 -39.48 -10.42 -0.85
CA ALA A 222 -39.90 -11.72 -0.33
C ALA A 222 -40.07 -11.71 1.21
N VAL A 223 -39.27 -10.95 1.92
CA VAL A 223 -39.44 -10.74 3.38
C VAL A 223 -40.72 -9.94 3.67
N ARG A 224 -40.90 -8.82 2.97
CA ARG A 224 -42.14 -8.02 3.11
C ARG A 224 -43.39 -8.85 2.88
N ASP A 225 -43.39 -9.75 1.90
CA ASP A 225 -44.48 -10.62 1.52
C ASP A 225 -44.64 -11.86 2.45
N GLY A 226 -43.83 -11.94 3.52
CA GLY A 226 -43.90 -13.02 4.51
C GLY A 226 -43.35 -14.37 4.05
N LYS A 227 -42.61 -14.42 2.93
CA LYS A 227 -42.09 -15.66 2.34
C LYS A 227 -40.76 -16.09 2.96
N LYS A 228 -40.02 -15.16 3.55
CA LYS A 228 -38.69 -15.37 4.20
C LYS A 228 -38.52 -14.42 5.38
N THR A 229 -37.61 -14.75 6.28
CA THR A 229 -37.11 -13.81 7.28
C THR A 229 -36.03 -12.91 6.67
N PHE A 230 -35.75 -11.76 7.28
CA PHE A 230 -34.68 -10.86 6.77
C PHE A 230 -33.33 -11.55 6.77
N SER A 231 -33.01 -12.32 7.82
CA SER A 231 -31.76 -13.08 7.91
C SER A 231 -31.60 -14.13 6.80
N GLU A 232 -32.69 -14.76 6.35
CA GLU A 232 -32.68 -15.71 5.22
C GLU A 232 -32.55 -15.02 3.85
N ALA A 233 -32.92 -13.75 3.77
CA ALA A 233 -32.80 -12.97 2.55
C ALA A 233 -31.39 -12.38 2.34
N ILE A 234 -30.55 -12.42 3.36
CA ILE A 234 -29.15 -11.94 3.28
C ILE A 234 -28.29 -12.97 2.58
N ILE A 235 -27.70 -12.57 1.47
CA ILE A 235 -26.67 -13.33 0.74
C ILE A 235 -25.33 -13.10 1.46
N ARG A 236 -24.80 -14.15 2.13
CA ARG A 236 -23.56 -14.06 2.90
C ARG A 236 -22.32 -14.47 2.11
N ASP A 237 -22.51 -15.29 1.07
CA ASP A 237 -21.44 -15.71 0.17
C ASP A 237 -21.18 -14.61 -0.87
N VAL A 238 -20.54 -13.55 -0.41
CA VAL A 238 -20.14 -12.39 -1.22
C VAL A 238 -18.64 -12.31 -1.24
N LEU A 239 -18.06 -12.15 -2.43
CA LEU A 239 -16.61 -11.98 -2.58
C LEU A 239 -16.15 -10.71 -1.86
N GLN A 240 -15.09 -10.85 -1.05
CA GLN A 240 -14.54 -9.80 -0.21
C GLN A 240 -13.05 -9.60 -0.53
N VAL A 241 -12.59 -8.38 -0.30
CA VAL A 241 -11.18 -7.99 -0.33
C VAL A 241 -10.81 -7.51 1.06
N ASN A 242 -9.81 -8.14 1.68
CA ASN A 242 -9.43 -7.87 3.08
C ASN A 242 -8.13 -7.05 3.19
N ASP A 243 -7.44 -6.84 2.08
CA ASP A 243 -6.20 -6.06 2.01
C ASP A 243 -6.47 -4.76 1.24
N LEU A 244 -6.45 -3.63 1.95
CA LEU A 244 -6.65 -2.31 1.37
C LEU A 244 -5.46 -1.86 0.50
N ASP A 245 -4.29 -2.47 0.71
CA ASP A 245 -3.07 -2.16 -0.03
C ASP A 245 -2.80 -3.13 -1.19
N ALA A 246 -3.67 -4.13 -1.36
CA ALA A 246 -3.57 -5.05 -2.49
C ALA A 246 -3.60 -4.27 -3.82
N PRO A 247 -2.68 -4.56 -4.75
CA PRO A 247 -2.70 -3.97 -6.09
C PRO A 247 -4.01 -4.25 -6.81
N VAL A 248 -4.52 -3.27 -7.56
CA VAL A 248 -5.76 -3.44 -8.36
C VAL A 248 -5.64 -4.62 -9.31
N ALA A 249 -4.43 -4.87 -9.86
CA ALA A 249 -4.18 -6.01 -10.74
C ALA A 249 -4.56 -7.36 -10.12
N ASP A 250 -4.36 -7.53 -8.82
CA ASP A 250 -4.60 -8.79 -8.10
C ASP A 250 -6.09 -9.04 -7.84
N ILE A 251 -6.90 -7.98 -7.81
CA ILE A 251 -8.35 -8.09 -7.61
C ILE A 251 -9.16 -8.13 -8.91
N VAL A 252 -8.54 -7.90 -10.07
CA VAL A 252 -9.21 -7.98 -11.39
C VAL A 252 -9.93 -9.31 -11.60
N PRO A 253 -9.31 -10.50 -11.35
CA PRO A 253 -9.98 -11.78 -11.51
C PRO A 253 -11.19 -11.94 -10.59
N LEU A 254 -11.11 -11.42 -9.35
CA LEU A 254 -12.20 -11.45 -8.39
C LEU A 254 -13.36 -10.55 -8.86
N ALA A 255 -13.05 -9.32 -9.27
CA ALA A 255 -14.04 -8.36 -9.76
C ALA A 255 -14.73 -8.85 -11.04
N ALA A 256 -13.99 -9.48 -11.97
CA ALA A 256 -14.55 -10.01 -13.21
C ALA A 256 -15.64 -11.07 -12.94
N ASN A 257 -15.41 -11.95 -11.97
CA ASN A 257 -16.31 -13.08 -11.63
C ASN A 257 -17.37 -12.72 -10.58
N ALA A 258 -17.32 -11.54 -9.97
CA ALA A 258 -18.24 -11.14 -8.92
C ALA A 258 -19.64 -10.85 -9.48
N ALA A 259 -20.68 -11.40 -8.84
CA ALA A 259 -22.09 -11.09 -9.14
C ALA A 259 -22.49 -9.70 -8.60
N PHE A 260 -21.86 -9.26 -7.53
CA PHE A 260 -22.03 -7.95 -6.89
C PHE A 260 -20.69 -7.22 -6.83
N PRO A 261 -20.69 -5.89 -6.62
CA PRO A 261 -19.43 -5.19 -6.31
C PRO A 261 -18.74 -5.83 -5.10
N LEU A 262 -17.42 -5.97 -5.16
CA LEU A 262 -16.63 -6.58 -4.08
C LEU A 262 -16.79 -5.77 -2.79
N ALA A 263 -17.02 -6.45 -1.68
CA ALA A 263 -17.00 -5.80 -0.36
C ALA A 263 -15.55 -5.64 0.10
N VAL A 264 -15.18 -4.44 0.53
CA VAL A 264 -13.89 -4.15 1.15
C VAL A 264 -14.05 -4.19 2.66
N VAL A 265 -13.31 -5.09 3.30
CA VAL A 265 -13.39 -5.37 4.74
C VAL A 265 -11.98 -5.35 5.28
N ASP A 266 -11.72 -4.69 6.40
CA ASP A 266 -10.39 -4.71 7.01
C ASP A 266 -10.12 -5.97 7.85
N GLU A 267 -8.94 -6.03 8.47
CA GLU A 267 -8.52 -7.14 9.33
C GLU A 267 -9.47 -7.35 10.54
N GLU A 268 -10.13 -6.29 10.99
CA GLU A 268 -11.11 -6.32 12.09
C GLU A 268 -12.53 -6.67 11.61
N LYS A 269 -12.69 -7.03 10.31
CA LYS A 269 -13.96 -7.31 9.63
C LYS A 269 -14.90 -6.10 9.55
N VAL A 270 -14.39 -4.90 9.66
CA VAL A 270 -15.16 -3.67 9.48
C VAL A 270 -15.33 -3.37 8.00
N PHE A 271 -16.54 -3.13 7.58
CA PHE A 271 -16.87 -2.77 6.20
C PHE A 271 -16.36 -1.37 5.87
N ARG A 272 -15.45 -1.26 4.93
CA ARG A 272 -14.78 0.00 4.55
C ARG A 272 -15.33 0.59 3.26
N GLY A 273 -15.87 -0.22 2.37
CA GLY A 273 -16.39 0.25 1.10
C GLY A 273 -16.65 -0.87 0.11
N ILE A 274 -16.78 -0.49 -1.15
CA ILE A 274 -17.01 -1.42 -2.25
C ILE A 274 -16.09 -1.11 -3.43
N ILE A 275 -15.84 -2.14 -4.24
CA ILE A 275 -15.15 -2.00 -5.53
C ILE A 275 -16.11 -2.47 -6.62
N THR A 276 -16.43 -1.58 -7.54
CA THR A 276 -17.25 -1.89 -8.72
C THR A 276 -16.38 -2.32 -9.90
N LYS A 277 -16.94 -3.05 -10.85
CA LYS A 277 -16.26 -3.32 -12.13
C LYS A 277 -15.86 -2.03 -12.85
N ALA A 278 -16.69 -0.98 -12.74
CA ALA A 278 -16.41 0.31 -13.33
C ALA A 278 -15.19 0.98 -12.69
N SER A 279 -15.05 0.95 -11.34
CA SER A 279 -13.88 1.54 -10.67
C SER A 279 -12.59 0.79 -11.01
N VAL A 280 -12.65 -0.55 -11.16
CA VAL A 280 -11.51 -1.35 -11.65
C VAL A 280 -11.15 -0.95 -13.07
N LEU A 281 -12.12 -0.87 -14.00
CA LEU A 281 -11.86 -0.48 -15.39
C LEU A 281 -11.32 0.95 -15.48
N SER A 282 -11.85 1.88 -14.70
CA SER A 282 -11.38 3.27 -14.69
C SER A 282 -9.93 3.38 -14.25
N SER A 283 -9.44 2.51 -13.38
CA SER A 283 -8.03 2.51 -12.96
C SER A 283 -7.04 2.10 -14.05
N PHE A 284 -7.52 1.56 -15.19
CA PHE A 284 -6.69 1.23 -16.36
C PHE A 284 -6.70 2.32 -17.43
N VAL A 285 -7.64 3.26 -17.35
CA VAL A 285 -7.89 4.27 -18.41
C VAL A 285 -7.43 5.66 -17.97
N ALA A 286 -7.05 5.80 -16.70
CA ALA A 286 -6.58 7.06 -16.11
C ALA A 286 -5.23 7.51 -16.69
#